data_700c8c6c379231219aa7dfb0d38f995a
#
_entry.id   700c8c6c379231219aa7dfb0d38f995a
#
_cell.length_a   1.000
_cell.length_b   1.000
_cell.length_c   1.000
_cell.angle_alpha   90.00
_cell.angle_beta   90.00
_cell.angle_gamma   90.00
#
_symmetry.space_group_name_H-M   'P 1'
#
loop_
_entity.id
_entity.type
_entity.pdbx_description
1 polymer ?
#
loop_
_entity_poly.entity_id
_entity_poly.type
_entity_poly.pdbx_seq_one_letter_code
_entity_poly.pdbx_strand_id
1 'polypeptide(L)'
;MSKWIRKGDKVVVVSGNDKGKTGQVIRRSGDRIVVQGINIRKKHAKRRTKAPGTEILEMEMPFLISKARLCDAEGKAVKPKVRFDKNGEKELFYFEGDKEVALRQVRKHS
;
A
#
# COMPACT_ATOMS: atom_id res chain seq x y z
N MET A 1 2.01 7.17 12.09
CA MET A 1 2.17 7.54 10.68
C MET A 1 2.93 6.50 9.90
N SER A 2 2.49 6.27 8.69
CA SER A 2 3.00 5.14 7.90
C SER A 2 4.13 5.55 6.97
N LYS A 3 5.13 6.24 7.52
CA LYS A 3 6.28 6.69 6.73
C LYS A 3 7.07 5.55 6.09
N TRP A 4 6.84 4.34 6.55
CA TRP A 4 7.53 3.15 6.04
C TRP A 4 6.86 2.51 4.84
N ILE A 5 5.65 2.95 4.50
CA ILE A 5 4.93 2.38 3.36
C ILE A 5 5.58 2.84 2.05
N ARG A 6 5.92 1.88 1.21
CA ARG A 6 6.56 2.13 -0.09
C ARG A 6 5.95 1.24 -1.16
N LYS A 7 6.24 1.58 -2.41
CA LYS A 7 5.86 0.75 -3.55
C LYS A 7 6.30 -0.69 -3.32
N GLY A 8 5.38 -1.62 -3.54
CA GLY A 8 5.62 -3.04 -3.38
C GLY A 8 5.21 -3.60 -2.02
N ASP A 9 4.95 -2.74 -1.04
CA ASP A 9 4.54 -3.20 0.28
C ASP A 9 3.08 -3.64 0.28
N LYS A 10 2.78 -4.65 1.09
CA LYS A 10 1.41 -5.06 1.33
C LYS A 10 0.84 -4.25 2.48
N VAL A 11 -0.34 -3.69 2.26
CA VAL A 11 -1.02 -2.86 3.25
C VAL A 11 -2.45 -3.31 3.44
N VAL A 12 -3.01 -2.96 4.59
CA VAL A 12 -4.42 -3.14 4.89
C VAL A 12 -5.04 -1.76 5.12
N VAL A 13 -6.23 -1.56 4.59
CA VAL A 13 -6.97 -0.32 4.80
C VAL A 13 -7.67 -0.37 6.14
N VAL A 14 -7.44 0.64 6.98
CA VAL A 14 -7.95 0.67 8.35
C VAL A 14 -9.11 1.65 8.54
N SER A 15 -9.42 2.45 7.55
CA SER A 15 -10.57 3.36 7.61
C SER A 15 -11.11 3.66 6.21
N GLY A 16 -12.37 4.09 6.17
CA GLY A 16 -13.03 4.42 4.92
C GLY A 16 -13.84 3.27 4.35
N ASN A 17 -14.28 3.41 3.10
CA ASN A 17 -15.16 2.44 2.44
C ASN A 17 -14.49 1.09 2.20
N ASP A 18 -13.17 1.07 2.08
CA ASP A 18 -12.43 -0.14 1.80
C ASP A 18 -11.78 -0.76 3.04
N LYS A 19 -12.24 -0.36 4.22
CA LYS A 19 -11.72 -0.87 5.49
C LYS A 19 -11.69 -2.40 5.50
N GLY A 20 -10.55 -2.95 5.87
CA GLY A 20 -10.34 -4.40 5.93
C GLY A 20 -9.80 -5.02 4.67
N LYS A 21 -9.79 -4.29 3.56
CA LYS A 21 -9.21 -4.78 2.31
C LYS A 21 -7.70 -4.65 2.33
N THR A 22 -7.02 -5.58 1.68
CA THR A 22 -5.57 -5.58 1.56
C THR A 22 -5.16 -5.46 0.11
N GLY A 23 -3.95 -4.98 -0.11
CA GLY A 23 -3.41 -4.89 -1.45
C GLY A 23 -1.96 -4.47 -1.43
N GLN A 24 -1.35 -4.49 -2.59
CA GLN A 24 0.03 -4.08 -2.76
C GLN A 24 0.10 -2.64 -3.24
N VAL A 25 0.99 -1.86 -2.64
CA VAL A 25 1.19 -0.46 -3.05
C VAL A 25 1.80 -0.42 -4.44
N ILE A 26 1.11 0.24 -5.35
CA ILE A 26 1.56 0.42 -6.73
C ILE A 26 2.46 1.63 -6.82
N ARG A 27 2.11 2.70 -6.11
CA ARG A 27 2.83 3.97 -6.18
C ARG A 27 2.61 4.77 -4.90
N ARG A 28 3.60 5.54 -4.53
CA ARG A 28 3.49 6.51 -3.44
C ARG A 28 3.92 7.88 -3.92
N SER A 29 3.12 8.89 -3.59
CA SER A 29 3.43 10.28 -3.88
C SER A 29 3.14 11.13 -2.64
N GLY A 30 4.20 11.48 -1.90
CA GLY A 30 4.05 12.22 -0.66
C GLY A 30 3.24 11.45 0.37
N ASP A 31 2.10 12.02 0.77
CA ASP A 31 1.20 11.42 1.76
C ASP A 31 0.07 10.62 1.13
N ARG A 32 0.13 10.35 -0.17
CA ARG A 32 -0.87 9.58 -0.88
C ARG A 32 -0.27 8.34 -1.49
N ILE A 33 -1.07 7.27 -1.50
CA ILE A 33 -0.66 6.00 -2.09
C ILE A 33 -1.76 5.47 -3.01
N VAL A 34 -1.33 4.72 -4.01
CA VAL A 34 -2.21 3.95 -4.89
C VAL A 34 -1.97 2.49 -4.57
N VAL A 35 -3.04 1.77 -4.25
CA VAL A 35 -2.97 0.36 -3.86
C VAL A 35 -3.80 -0.46 -4.82
N GLN A 36 -3.23 -1.56 -5.28
CA GLN A 36 -3.90 -2.45 -6.22
C GLN A 36 -5.21 -2.97 -5.64
N GLY A 37 -6.30 -2.81 -6.40
CA GLY A 37 -7.61 -3.30 -6.02
C GLY A 37 -8.34 -2.47 -4.97
N ILE A 38 -7.80 -1.32 -4.57
CA ILE A 38 -8.37 -0.47 -3.52
C ILE A 38 -8.67 0.92 -4.07
N ASN A 39 -9.76 1.51 -3.57
CA ASN A 39 -10.21 2.83 -3.97
C ASN A 39 -10.45 2.92 -5.49
N ILE A 40 -11.08 1.88 -6.02
CA ILE A 40 -11.38 1.82 -7.44
C ILE A 40 -12.51 2.76 -7.77
N ARG A 41 -12.31 3.57 -8.80
CA ARG A 41 -13.32 4.48 -9.31
C ARG A 41 -13.59 4.17 -10.77
N LYS A 42 -14.85 4.25 -11.12
CA LYS A 42 -15.26 4.09 -12.51
C LYS A 42 -15.30 5.46 -13.17
N LYS A 43 -14.58 5.61 -14.28
CA LYS A 43 -14.61 6.82 -15.05
C LYS A 43 -15.25 6.55 -16.40
N HIS A 44 -16.14 7.45 -16.79
CA HIS A 44 -16.67 7.46 -18.15
C HIS A 44 -15.73 8.30 -19.02
N ALA A 45 -15.02 7.63 -19.91
CA ALA A 45 -14.11 8.31 -20.82
C ALA A 45 -14.79 8.41 -22.18
N LYS A 46 -14.98 9.64 -22.68
CA LYS A 46 -15.45 9.85 -24.03
C LYS A 46 -14.30 9.61 -24.99
N ARG A 47 -14.52 8.70 -25.94
CA ARG A 47 -13.55 8.49 -26.99
C ARG A 47 -13.65 9.63 -28.00
N ARG A 48 -12.51 10.13 -28.41
CA ARG A 48 -12.44 11.09 -29.50
C ARG A 48 -12.55 10.43 -30.87
N THR A 49 -12.54 9.12 -30.90
CA THR A 49 -12.67 8.37 -32.12
C THR A 49 -14.14 8.16 -32.46
N LYS A 50 -14.41 7.71 -33.68
CA LYS A 50 -15.76 7.52 -34.18
C LYS A 50 -16.53 6.38 -33.52
N ALA A 51 -15.92 5.68 -32.55
CA ALA A 51 -16.61 4.63 -31.84
C ALA A 51 -17.75 5.22 -31.01
N PRO A 52 -18.97 4.69 -31.13
CA PRO A 52 -20.09 5.19 -30.35
C PRO A 52 -19.95 4.83 -28.89
N GLY A 53 -20.38 5.73 -28.02
CA GLY A 53 -20.50 5.49 -26.61
C GLY A 53 -19.32 5.92 -25.79
N THR A 54 -19.43 5.66 -24.50
CA THR A 54 -18.39 5.93 -23.50
C THR A 54 -17.79 4.64 -23.02
N GLU A 55 -16.49 4.66 -22.77
CA GLU A 55 -15.83 3.55 -22.10
C GLU A 55 -15.90 3.76 -20.60
N ILE A 56 -16.18 2.70 -19.87
CA ILE A 56 -16.10 2.71 -18.42
C ILE A 56 -14.75 2.15 -18.05
N LEU A 57 -13.92 2.99 -17.44
CA LEU A 57 -12.60 2.61 -16.98
C LEU A 57 -12.61 2.48 -15.46
N GLU A 58 -12.06 1.38 -14.98
CA GLU A 58 -11.86 1.19 -13.56
C GLU A 58 -10.40 1.51 -13.26
N MET A 59 -10.18 2.44 -12.34
CA MET A 59 -8.85 2.89 -11.97
C MET A 59 -8.72 2.95 -10.46
N GLU A 60 -7.57 2.51 -9.98
CA GLU A 60 -7.23 2.73 -8.58
C GLU A 60 -6.82 4.19 -8.40
N MET A 61 -7.49 4.87 -7.50
CA MET A 61 -7.21 6.26 -7.21
C MET A 61 -6.38 6.40 -5.94
N PRO A 62 -5.52 7.42 -5.85
CA PRO A 62 -4.74 7.62 -4.64
C PRO A 62 -5.61 8.00 -3.46
N PHE A 63 -5.15 7.62 -2.26
CA PHE A 63 -5.79 8.00 -1.01
C PHE A 63 -4.74 8.28 0.04
N LEU A 64 -5.18 8.86 1.16
CA LEU A 64 -4.25 9.27 2.21
C LEU A 64 -3.59 8.04 2.85
N ILE A 65 -2.27 8.12 2.99
CA ILE A 65 -1.46 7.04 3.56
C ILE A 65 -1.88 6.71 5.00
N SER A 66 -2.44 7.69 5.72
CA SER A 66 -2.91 7.48 7.09
C SER A 66 -4.06 6.49 7.19
N LYS A 67 -4.74 6.19 6.07
CA LYS A 67 -5.83 5.21 6.04
C LYS A 67 -5.35 3.78 5.84
N ALA A 68 -4.05 3.58 5.70
CA ALA A 68 -3.48 2.27 5.46
C ALA A 68 -2.36 1.98 6.45
N ARG A 69 -2.12 0.70 6.69
CA ARG A 69 -1.01 0.24 7.52
C ARG A 69 -0.34 -0.95 6.87
N LEU A 70 0.94 -1.11 7.13
CA LEU A 70 1.62 -2.33 6.75
C LEU A 70 0.95 -3.51 7.43
N CYS A 71 0.88 -4.62 6.74
CA CYS A 71 0.22 -5.82 7.26
C CYS A 71 1.09 -7.04 7.04
N ASP A 72 0.74 -8.12 7.76
CA ASP A 72 1.40 -9.41 7.60
C ASP A 72 0.81 -10.16 6.40
N ALA A 73 1.26 -11.39 6.20
CA ALA A 73 0.78 -12.22 5.09
C ALA A 73 -0.71 -12.53 5.19
N GLU A 74 -1.28 -12.47 6.39
CA GLU A 74 -2.70 -12.72 6.62
C GLU A 74 -3.56 -11.46 6.48
N GLY A 75 -2.95 -10.31 6.28
CA GLY A 75 -3.66 -9.05 6.12
C GLY A 75 -3.95 -8.33 7.43
N LYS A 76 -3.34 -8.73 8.54
CA LYS A 76 -3.49 -8.05 9.82
C LYS A 76 -2.51 -6.90 9.90
N ALA A 77 -2.98 -5.74 10.37
CA ALA A 77 -2.12 -4.59 10.56
C ALA A 77 -1.02 -4.89 11.56
N VAL A 78 0.20 -4.48 11.24
CA VAL A 78 1.35 -4.68 12.10
C VAL A 78 2.00 -3.34 12.42
N LYS A 79 2.72 -3.28 13.53
CA LYS A 79 3.51 -2.11 13.89
C LYS A 79 4.95 -2.37 13.50
N PRO A 80 5.42 -1.78 12.39
CA PRO A 80 6.80 -2.02 11.98
C PRO A 80 7.78 -1.31 12.92
N LYS A 81 8.89 -1.99 13.15
CA LYS A 81 10.01 -1.46 13.90
C LYS A 81 11.26 -1.59 13.05
N VAL A 82 12.26 -0.81 13.37
CA VAL A 82 13.53 -0.81 12.66
C VAL A 82 14.61 -1.43 13.53
N ARG A 83 15.39 -2.30 12.91
CA ARG A 83 16.60 -2.86 13.55
C ARG A 83 17.72 -2.92 12.51
N PHE A 84 18.92 -3.18 12.97
CA PHE A 84 20.05 -3.42 12.07
C PHE A 84 20.25 -4.92 11.92
N ASP A 85 20.46 -5.34 10.68
CA ASP A 85 20.76 -6.74 10.39
C ASP A 85 22.25 -7.03 10.61
N LYS A 86 22.68 -8.24 10.28
CA LYS A 86 24.06 -8.67 10.45
C LYS A 86 25.05 -7.86 9.62
N ASN A 87 24.58 -7.28 8.53
CA ASN A 87 25.40 -6.47 7.63
C ASN A 87 25.39 -4.98 8.00
N GLY A 88 24.70 -4.61 9.08
CA GLY A 88 24.58 -3.22 9.49
C GLY A 88 23.55 -2.42 8.70
N GLU A 89 22.73 -3.07 7.91
CA GLU A 89 21.66 -2.43 7.15
C GLU A 89 20.38 -2.38 7.97
N LYS A 90 19.59 -1.33 7.75
CA LYS A 90 18.31 -1.21 8.42
C LYS A 90 17.29 -2.17 7.84
N GLU A 91 16.52 -2.77 8.73
CA GLU A 91 15.50 -3.74 8.37
C GLU A 91 14.23 -3.44 9.13
N LEU A 92 13.09 -3.53 8.43
CA LEU A 92 11.78 -3.45 9.08
C LEU A 92 11.39 -4.82 9.56
N PHE A 93 10.88 -4.88 10.78
CA PHE A 93 10.37 -6.12 11.34
C PHE A 93 9.16 -5.81 12.23
N TYR A 94 8.44 -6.84 12.59
CA TYR A 94 7.34 -6.72 13.54
C TYR A 94 7.32 -7.95 14.45
N PHE A 95 6.61 -7.83 15.55
CA PHE A 95 6.44 -8.94 16.47
C PHE A 95 5.15 -9.67 16.18
N GLU A 96 5.24 -10.98 16.03
CA GLU A 96 4.10 -11.87 15.98
C GLU A 96 4.12 -12.70 17.25
N GLY A 97 3.40 -12.24 18.28
CA GLY A 97 3.55 -12.79 19.61
C GLY A 97 4.94 -12.48 20.14
N ASP A 98 5.71 -13.52 20.42
CA ASP A 98 7.09 -13.40 20.90
C ASP A 98 8.13 -13.51 19.79
N LYS A 99 7.68 -13.72 18.55
CA LYS A 99 8.59 -13.89 17.42
C LYS A 99 8.77 -12.61 16.65
N GLU A 100 9.99 -12.36 16.22
CA GLU A 100 10.32 -11.27 15.33
C GLU A 100 10.22 -11.75 13.89
N VAL A 101 9.44 -11.04 13.09
CA VAL A 101 9.26 -11.38 11.68
C VAL A 101 9.75 -10.22 10.84
N ALA A 102 10.70 -10.50 9.95
CA ALA A 102 11.24 -9.49 9.04
C ALA A 102 10.22 -9.17 7.95
N LEU A 103 10.03 -7.89 7.67
CA LEU A 103 9.20 -7.43 6.56
C LEU A 103 10.05 -7.19 5.31
N ARG A 104 11.02 -6.31 5.42
CA ARG A 104 11.93 -5.98 4.32
C ARG A 104 13.04 -5.09 4.82
N GLN A 105 14.03 -4.89 3.97
CA GLN A 105 15.09 -3.94 4.26
C GLN A 105 14.62 -2.51 3.99
N VAL A 106 15.14 -1.58 4.79
CA VAL A 106 14.91 -0.16 4.58
C VAL A 106 16.09 0.37 3.79
N ARG A 107 15.85 0.74 2.54
CA ARG A 107 16.90 1.31 1.71
C ARG A 107 16.88 2.83 1.81
N LYS A 108 18.06 3.41 1.90
CA LYS A 108 18.19 4.87 1.89
C LYS A 108 17.82 5.46 0.54
N HIS A 109 18.07 4.71 -0.52
CA HIS A 109 17.76 5.13 -1.87
C HIS A 109 16.82 4.12 -2.47
N SER A 110 15.66 4.57 -2.78
CA SER A 110 14.67 3.76 -3.47
C SER A 110 14.79 3.96 -4.96
#